data_eafc2924c9eae15aa2f389d6a9e981a7
#
_entry.id   eafc2924c9eae15aa2f389d6a9e981a7
#
_cell.length_a   1.000
_cell.length_b   1.000
_cell.length_c   1.000
_cell.angle_alpha   90.00
_cell.angle_beta   90.00
_cell.angle_gamma   90.00
#
_symmetry.space_group_name_H-M   'P 1'
#
loop_
_entity.id
_entity.type
_entity.pdbx_description
1 polymer ?
#
loop_
_entity_poly.entity_id
_entity_poly.type
_entity_poly.pdbx_seq_one_letter_code
_entity_poly.pdbx_strand_id
1 'polypeptide(L)'
;HGGHERDVLEWAQAGGTDTAPAIALDEEAIAQLLYTSGTTAAPKGAMMSHRALLAEYTSTLLATDIRAEDCALAALPLYHSAQMHVFLMPQLLVGATTLLIQVPQPERCFELIERERVTSFFAPPTVWIAFLRHPAFEPARLASLQKGYYGASIMPVPVLQELAASLPALQLYNCYGQSEIAPLATVLRPEEHAERPASAGRPIFNVETRIVDSDLNDVPAGEMGEIVHRSPQLMS
;
A
#
# COMPACT_ATOMS: atom_id res chain seq x y z
N HIS A 1 4.71 -13.05 23.14
CA HIS A 1 4.66 -11.83 23.92
C HIS A 1 4.93 -12.18 25.38
N GLY A 2 5.90 -11.54 26.01
CA GLY A 2 6.13 -11.61 27.43
C GLY A 2 7.06 -12.76 27.87
N GLY A 3 8.28 -12.42 28.26
CA GLY A 3 9.16 -13.31 29.01
C GLY A 3 9.95 -14.32 28.21
N HIS A 4 10.12 -14.13 26.91
CA HIS A 4 11.04 -14.93 26.13
C HIS A 4 12.37 -14.20 25.95
N GLU A 5 13.52 -14.90 26.07
CA GLU A 5 14.88 -14.33 25.88
C GLU A 5 15.08 -13.54 24.56
N ARG A 6 14.11 -13.59 23.62
CA ARG A 6 14.10 -12.93 22.31
C ARG A 6 12.91 -11.99 22.12
N ASP A 7 12.38 -11.43 23.20
CA ASP A 7 11.30 -10.45 23.09
C ASP A 7 11.87 -9.11 22.60
N VAL A 8 11.50 -8.71 21.38
CA VAL A 8 11.97 -7.47 20.73
C VAL A 8 11.55 -6.21 21.49
N LEU A 9 10.40 -6.26 22.19
CA LEU A 9 9.92 -5.12 22.98
C LEU A 9 10.75 -4.92 24.24
N GLU A 10 11.14 -6.03 24.91
CA GLU A 10 12.05 -5.96 26.04
C GLU A 10 13.43 -5.43 25.64
N TRP A 11 13.96 -5.88 24.48
CA TRP A 11 15.20 -5.35 23.95
C TRP A 11 15.13 -3.86 23.60
N ALA A 12 14.04 -3.43 22.98
CA ALA A 12 13.82 -2.01 22.66
C ALA A 12 13.71 -1.14 23.91
N GLN A 13 13.12 -1.67 24.98
CA GLN A 13 12.98 -0.97 26.28
C GLN A 13 14.27 -0.97 27.10
N ALA A 14 15.12 -1.98 26.95
CA ALA A 14 16.38 -2.09 27.67
C ALA A 14 17.41 -1.00 27.34
N GLY A 15 17.11 -0.19 26.32
CA GLY A 15 17.96 0.91 25.89
C GLY A 15 19.23 0.40 25.18
N GLY A 16 19.41 0.84 23.96
CA GLY A 16 20.62 0.62 23.18
C GLY A 16 21.48 1.89 23.14
N THR A 17 22.59 1.80 22.48
CA THR A 17 23.39 2.97 22.09
C THR A 17 22.59 3.80 21.09
N ASP A 18 22.58 5.12 21.24
CA ASP A 18 21.89 6.07 20.32
C ASP A 18 22.46 6.08 18.88
N THR A 19 23.47 5.26 18.62
CA THR A 19 24.11 5.16 17.32
C THR A 19 23.75 3.86 16.64
N ALA A 20 23.11 3.95 15.47
CA ALA A 20 22.93 2.79 14.60
C ALA A 20 24.30 2.22 14.20
N PRO A 21 24.48 0.89 14.20
CA PRO A 21 25.73 0.28 13.75
C PRO A 21 25.98 0.63 12.28
N ALA A 22 27.19 1.09 11.97
CA ALA A 22 27.62 1.30 10.58
C ALA A 22 27.92 -0.05 9.94
N ILE A 23 26.92 -0.65 9.32
CA ILE A 23 27.06 -1.92 8.60
C ILE A 23 27.02 -1.60 7.10
N ALA A 24 28.06 -2.01 6.37
CA ALA A 24 28.02 -2.01 4.92
C ALA A 24 27.12 -3.16 4.47
N LEU A 25 25.99 -2.82 3.88
CA LEU A 25 25.05 -3.77 3.30
C LEU A 25 25.25 -3.83 1.79
N ASP A 26 25.26 -5.04 1.24
CA ASP A 26 25.11 -5.25 -0.18
C ASP A 26 23.65 -4.98 -0.56
N GLU A 27 23.43 -4.15 -1.57
CA GLU A 27 22.09 -3.82 -2.04
C GLU A 27 21.32 -5.04 -2.60
N GLU A 28 22.04 -6.07 -3.04
CA GLU A 28 21.47 -7.36 -3.47
C GLU A 28 21.18 -8.33 -2.33
N ALA A 29 21.62 -8.01 -1.10
CA ALA A 29 21.31 -8.85 0.06
C ALA A 29 19.80 -8.90 0.29
N ILE A 30 19.31 -10.09 0.68
CA ILE A 30 17.88 -10.29 0.98
C ILE A 30 17.54 -9.58 2.28
N ALA A 31 16.65 -8.60 2.19
CA ALA A 31 16.16 -7.82 3.32
C ALA A 31 14.93 -8.47 3.97
N GLN A 32 14.10 -9.16 3.16
CA GLN A 32 12.84 -9.72 3.63
C GLN A 32 12.40 -10.94 2.81
N LEU A 33 11.71 -11.87 3.48
CA LEU A 33 10.95 -12.96 2.89
C LEU A 33 9.46 -12.68 3.07
N LEU A 34 8.76 -12.48 1.96
CA LEU A 34 7.30 -12.26 1.94
C LEU A 34 6.61 -13.56 1.53
N TYR A 35 5.86 -14.15 2.45
CA TYR A 35 5.13 -15.39 2.17
C TYR A 35 3.78 -15.06 1.50
N THR A 36 3.56 -15.69 0.34
CA THR A 36 2.28 -15.66 -0.37
C THR A 36 1.58 -17.01 -0.26
N SER A 37 0.23 -16.98 -0.22
CA SER A 37 -0.58 -18.19 -0.03
C SER A 37 -0.60 -19.12 -1.23
N GLY A 38 0.10 -18.82 -2.32
CA GLY A 38 0.24 -19.63 -3.53
C GLY A 38 -1.02 -20.42 -3.92
N THR A 39 -1.38 -20.46 -5.18
CA THR A 39 -2.51 -21.26 -5.69
C THR A 39 -2.26 -22.78 -5.63
N THR A 40 -1.05 -23.21 -5.29
CA THR A 40 -0.61 -24.63 -5.29
C THR A 40 -0.04 -25.02 -3.94
N ALA A 41 -0.90 -25.49 -3.03
CA ALA A 41 -0.66 -26.30 -1.83
C ALA A 41 0.37 -25.83 -0.77
N ALA A 42 1.48 -25.16 -1.07
CA ALA A 42 2.45 -24.70 -0.08
C ALA A 42 2.72 -23.20 -0.21
N PRO A 43 2.83 -22.45 0.91
CA PRO A 43 3.23 -21.04 0.87
C PRO A 43 4.59 -20.89 0.19
N LYS A 44 4.71 -19.85 -0.66
CA LYS A 44 5.98 -19.47 -1.31
C LYS A 44 6.51 -18.19 -0.70
N GLY A 45 7.81 -18.12 -0.46
CA GLY A 45 8.48 -16.92 0.05
C GLY A 45 9.10 -16.14 -1.09
N ALA A 46 8.59 -14.95 -1.38
CA ALA A 46 9.23 -14.01 -2.29
C ALA A 46 10.42 -13.37 -1.58
N MET A 47 11.61 -13.47 -2.18
CA MET A 47 12.85 -12.91 -1.63
C MET A 47 13.02 -11.47 -2.11
N MET A 48 12.98 -10.50 -1.18
CA MET A 48 13.11 -9.08 -1.48
C MET A 48 14.48 -8.57 -1.09
N SER A 49 15.26 -8.09 -2.06
CA SER A 49 16.54 -7.43 -1.80
C SER A 49 16.34 -5.99 -1.31
N HIS A 50 17.37 -5.41 -0.69
CA HIS A 50 17.37 -3.99 -0.33
C HIS A 50 17.14 -3.11 -1.56
N ARG A 51 17.78 -3.42 -2.69
CA ARG A 51 17.60 -2.69 -3.95
C ARG A 51 16.16 -2.72 -4.44
N ALA A 52 15.52 -3.88 -4.44
CA ALA A 52 14.14 -4.02 -4.89
C ALA A 52 13.18 -3.18 -4.05
N LEU A 53 13.32 -3.21 -2.73
CA LEU A 53 12.50 -2.43 -1.80
C LEU A 53 12.73 -0.92 -1.95
N LEU A 54 13.98 -0.46 -2.11
CA LEU A 54 14.27 0.97 -2.30
C LEU A 54 13.74 1.49 -3.66
N ALA A 55 13.82 0.66 -4.72
CA ALA A 55 13.23 0.99 -6.02
C ALA A 55 11.69 1.13 -5.91
N GLU A 56 11.04 0.22 -5.17
CA GLU A 56 9.61 0.30 -4.85
C GLU A 56 9.26 1.60 -4.13
N TYR A 57 9.96 1.94 -3.03
CA TYR A 57 9.65 3.12 -2.24
C TYR A 57 9.76 4.40 -3.06
N THR A 58 10.79 4.51 -3.90
CA THR A 58 10.96 5.65 -4.81
C THR A 58 9.81 5.74 -5.83
N SER A 59 9.46 4.61 -6.45
CA SER A 59 8.38 4.54 -7.42
C SER A 59 7.02 4.88 -6.82
N THR A 60 6.78 4.39 -5.60
CA THR A 60 5.55 4.64 -4.85
C THR A 60 5.39 6.11 -4.50
N LEU A 61 6.42 6.77 -3.98
CA LEU A 61 6.38 8.21 -3.65
C LEU A 61 5.95 9.05 -4.84
N LEU A 62 6.48 8.75 -6.04
CA LEU A 62 6.14 9.45 -7.28
C LEU A 62 4.71 9.16 -7.76
N ALA A 63 4.20 7.94 -7.52
CA ALA A 63 2.90 7.51 -8.03
C ALA A 63 1.72 7.90 -7.13
N THR A 64 1.93 7.95 -5.81
CA THR A 64 0.88 8.09 -4.79
C THR A 64 0.86 9.45 -4.10
N ASP A 65 1.74 10.36 -4.47
CA ASP A 65 1.84 11.71 -3.89
C ASP A 65 2.02 11.70 -2.36
N ILE A 66 2.73 10.71 -1.81
CA ILE A 66 3.09 10.67 -0.38
C ILE A 66 4.14 11.74 -0.10
N ARG A 67 3.91 12.54 0.95
CA ARG A 67 4.74 13.70 1.30
C ARG A 67 5.08 13.72 2.80
N ALA A 68 6.10 14.50 3.16
CA ALA A 68 6.54 14.68 4.55
C ALA A 68 5.43 15.26 5.47
N GLU A 69 4.57 16.10 4.89
CA GLU A 69 3.48 16.76 5.62
C GLU A 69 2.28 15.85 5.89
N ASP A 70 2.26 14.64 5.32
CA ASP A 70 1.16 13.72 5.53
C ASP A 70 1.10 13.21 6.98
N CYS A 71 -0.11 13.09 7.47
CA CYS A 71 -0.45 12.29 8.65
C CYS A 71 -1.26 11.09 8.18
N ALA A 72 -0.67 9.92 8.22
CA ALA A 72 -1.26 8.70 7.69
C ALA A 72 -1.84 7.82 8.80
N LEU A 73 -2.94 7.12 8.52
CA LEU A 73 -3.47 6.06 9.38
C LEU A 73 -3.17 4.69 8.75
N ALA A 74 -2.33 3.91 9.42
CA ALA A 74 -2.01 2.53 9.06
C ALA A 74 -2.81 1.58 9.96
N ALA A 75 -3.84 0.96 9.40
CA ALA A 75 -4.80 0.14 10.12
C ALA A 75 -4.85 -1.32 9.64
N LEU A 76 -3.99 -1.68 8.71
CA LEU A 76 -3.92 -3.03 8.14
C LEU A 76 -2.67 -3.76 8.61
N PRO A 77 -2.67 -5.11 8.60
CA PRO A 77 -1.54 -5.89 9.06
C PRO A 77 -0.25 -5.63 8.28
N LEU A 78 0.85 -5.40 8.98
CA LEU A 78 2.16 -5.12 8.38
C LEU A 78 2.82 -6.37 7.75
N TYR A 79 2.31 -7.56 8.00
CA TYR A 79 2.77 -8.76 7.29
C TYR A 79 2.23 -8.84 5.85
N HIS A 80 1.25 -8.00 5.49
CA HIS A 80 0.86 -7.78 4.10
C HIS A 80 1.77 -6.73 3.46
N SER A 81 2.33 -7.09 2.32
CA SER A 81 3.27 -6.23 1.58
C SER A 81 2.72 -4.83 1.30
N ALA A 82 1.43 -4.69 0.97
CA ALA A 82 0.83 -3.41 0.66
C ALA A 82 0.92 -2.40 1.81
N GLN A 83 0.47 -2.76 3.02
CA GLN A 83 0.54 -1.80 4.15
C GLN A 83 1.98 -1.48 4.53
N MET A 84 2.86 -2.48 4.51
CA MET A 84 4.26 -2.29 4.87
C MET A 84 5.02 -1.48 3.82
N HIS A 85 5.01 -1.92 2.56
CA HIS A 85 5.94 -1.43 1.54
C HIS A 85 5.36 -0.35 0.62
N VAL A 86 4.04 -0.33 0.36
CA VAL A 86 3.43 0.77 -0.40
C VAL A 86 3.18 2.00 0.46
N PHE A 87 2.92 1.82 1.76
CA PHE A 87 2.51 2.95 2.60
C PHE A 87 3.48 3.24 3.74
N LEU A 88 3.67 2.32 4.70
CA LEU A 88 4.44 2.63 5.90
C LEU A 88 5.89 3.02 5.60
N MET A 89 6.60 2.20 4.81
CA MET A 89 8.04 2.45 4.57
C MET A 89 8.30 3.69 3.73
N PRO A 90 7.54 3.99 2.63
CA PRO A 90 7.66 5.26 1.93
C PRO A 90 7.32 6.48 2.80
N GLN A 91 6.31 6.38 3.68
CA GLN A 91 5.98 7.46 4.63
C GLN A 91 7.13 7.73 5.60
N LEU A 92 7.75 6.68 6.15
CA LEU A 92 8.94 6.82 7.00
C LEU A 92 10.13 7.41 6.24
N LEU A 93 10.32 7.02 4.99
CA LEU A 93 11.42 7.52 4.15
C LEU A 93 11.36 9.04 3.94
N VAL A 94 10.16 9.62 3.79
CA VAL A 94 9.98 11.07 3.65
C VAL A 94 9.78 11.80 4.97
N GLY A 95 9.71 11.09 6.10
CA GLY A 95 9.51 11.68 7.44
C GLY A 95 8.06 12.05 7.73
N ALA A 96 7.09 11.43 7.06
CA ALA A 96 5.66 11.62 7.34
C ALA A 96 5.27 11.02 8.70
N THR A 97 4.23 11.57 9.32
CA THR A 97 3.66 11.00 10.55
C THR A 97 2.75 9.82 10.22
N THR A 98 2.93 8.70 10.90
CA THR A 98 2.06 7.53 10.74
C THR A 98 1.52 7.06 12.07
N LEU A 99 0.19 6.98 12.17
CA LEU A 99 -0.53 6.39 13.30
C LEU A 99 -0.78 4.91 12.99
N LEU A 100 -0.35 4.03 13.89
CA LEU A 100 -0.52 2.58 13.76
C LEU A 100 -1.62 2.08 14.68
N ILE A 101 -2.58 1.33 14.12
CA ILE A 101 -3.58 0.57 14.88
C ILE A 101 -3.66 -0.87 14.36
N GLN A 102 -4.11 -1.77 15.20
CA GLN A 102 -4.09 -3.20 14.89
C GLN A 102 -5.11 -3.62 13.82
N VAL A 103 -6.29 -3.00 13.83
CA VAL A 103 -7.40 -3.34 12.94
C VAL A 103 -8.21 -2.08 12.58
N PRO A 104 -8.81 -2.02 11.36
CA PRO A 104 -9.56 -0.86 10.88
C PRO A 104 -11.00 -0.84 11.42
N GLN A 105 -11.17 -0.78 12.75
CA GLN A 105 -12.50 -0.60 13.34
C GLN A 105 -13.04 0.79 12.97
N PRO A 106 -14.21 0.91 12.32
CA PRO A 106 -14.69 2.18 11.78
C PRO A 106 -14.72 3.31 12.79
N GLU A 107 -15.33 3.12 13.95
CA GLU A 107 -15.42 4.14 15.00
C GLU A 107 -14.06 4.65 15.46
N ARG A 108 -13.12 3.71 15.66
CA ARG A 108 -11.75 4.08 16.05
C ARG A 108 -11.00 4.82 14.95
N CYS A 109 -11.21 4.41 13.69
CA CYS A 109 -10.64 5.13 12.55
C CYS A 109 -11.22 6.55 12.46
N PHE A 110 -12.54 6.71 12.57
CA PHE A 110 -13.19 8.04 12.53
C PHE A 110 -12.69 8.94 13.66
N GLU A 111 -12.59 8.42 14.89
CA GLU A 111 -12.05 9.17 16.03
C GLU A 111 -10.61 9.67 15.74
N LEU A 112 -9.75 8.79 15.24
CA LEU A 112 -8.35 9.15 14.96
C LEU A 112 -8.23 10.12 13.79
N ILE A 113 -9.00 9.91 12.70
CA ILE A 113 -8.99 10.81 11.55
C ILE A 113 -9.37 12.23 11.97
N GLU A 114 -10.44 12.36 12.77
CA GLU A 114 -10.92 13.64 13.28
C GLU A 114 -9.92 14.30 14.23
N ARG A 115 -9.52 13.58 15.27
CA ARG A 115 -8.68 14.10 16.35
C ARG A 115 -7.27 14.45 15.92
N GLU A 116 -6.61 13.55 15.17
CA GLU A 116 -5.22 13.68 14.73
C GLU A 116 -5.10 14.33 13.36
N ARG A 117 -6.24 14.70 12.74
CA ARG A 117 -6.30 15.32 11.42
C ARG A 117 -5.57 14.49 10.35
N VAL A 118 -5.84 13.20 10.33
CA VAL A 118 -5.26 12.28 9.35
C VAL A 118 -5.55 12.76 7.93
N THR A 119 -4.50 12.81 7.10
CA THR A 119 -4.59 13.29 5.71
C THR A 119 -4.66 12.16 4.70
N SER A 120 -4.22 10.96 5.06
CA SER A 120 -4.16 9.82 4.13
C SER A 120 -4.51 8.50 4.80
N PHE A 121 -5.23 7.65 4.05
CA PHE A 121 -5.68 6.34 4.52
C PHE A 121 -5.69 5.31 3.39
N PHE A 122 -5.08 4.15 3.64
CA PHE A 122 -5.15 2.99 2.76
C PHE A 122 -6.04 1.90 3.34
N ALA A 123 -6.98 1.42 2.53
CA ALA A 123 -7.80 0.28 2.89
C ALA A 123 -8.31 -0.49 1.65
N PRO A 124 -8.56 -1.81 1.75
CA PRO A 124 -9.25 -2.54 0.71
C PRO A 124 -10.71 -2.05 0.58
N PRO A 125 -11.36 -2.29 -0.56
CA PRO A 125 -12.75 -1.88 -0.79
C PRO A 125 -13.72 -2.28 0.31
N THR A 126 -13.54 -3.44 0.93
CA THR A 126 -14.39 -3.93 2.02
C THR A 126 -14.40 -3.00 3.24
N VAL A 127 -13.27 -2.39 3.57
CA VAL A 127 -13.16 -1.44 4.68
C VAL A 127 -13.81 -0.09 4.31
N TRP A 128 -13.58 0.41 3.08
CA TRP A 128 -14.24 1.62 2.60
C TRP A 128 -15.78 1.47 2.58
N ILE A 129 -16.28 0.30 2.15
CA ILE A 129 -17.70 -0.03 2.21
C ILE A 129 -18.20 -0.08 3.66
N ALA A 130 -17.44 -0.70 4.56
CA ALA A 130 -17.79 -0.74 5.98
C ALA A 130 -17.87 0.66 6.59
N PHE A 131 -17.00 1.59 6.19
CA PHE A 131 -17.06 2.99 6.62
C PHE A 131 -18.37 3.65 6.16
N LEU A 132 -18.68 3.57 4.87
CA LEU A 132 -19.90 4.17 4.31
C LEU A 132 -21.20 3.61 4.90
N ARG A 133 -21.20 2.36 5.35
CA ARG A 133 -22.38 1.69 5.93
C ARG A 133 -22.46 1.80 7.45
N HIS A 134 -21.42 2.36 8.08
CA HIS A 134 -21.39 2.44 9.55
C HIS A 134 -22.32 3.53 10.07
N PRO A 135 -23.14 3.28 11.13
CA PRO A 135 -24.05 4.28 11.68
C PRO A 135 -23.38 5.58 12.15
N ALA A 136 -22.11 5.51 12.57
CA ALA A 136 -21.32 6.67 12.98
C ALA A 136 -20.57 7.35 11.84
N PHE A 137 -20.83 6.98 10.58
CA PHE A 137 -20.24 7.64 9.42
C PHE A 137 -20.82 9.05 9.26
N GLU A 138 -19.97 10.04 9.47
CA GLU A 138 -20.27 11.44 9.26
C GLU A 138 -19.16 12.03 8.39
N PRO A 139 -19.44 12.53 7.18
CA PRO A 139 -18.41 13.10 6.29
C PRO A 139 -17.56 14.19 6.96
N ALA A 140 -18.16 14.99 7.85
CA ALA A 140 -17.45 16.05 8.57
C ALA A 140 -16.29 15.53 9.44
N ARG A 141 -16.41 14.33 10.01
CA ARG A 141 -15.34 13.70 10.81
C ARG A 141 -14.14 13.30 9.97
N LEU A 142 -14.34 13.05 8.68
CA LEU A 142 -13.31 12.64 7.73
C LEU A 142 -12.83 13.82 6.87
N ALA A 143 -13.19 15.05 7.19
CA ALA A 143 -12.89 16.23 6.38
C ALA A 143 -11.37 16.54 6.23
N SER A 144 -10.52 15.99 7.09
CA SER A 144 -9.06 16.13 6.97
C SER A 144 -8.45 15.16 5.94
N LEU A 145 -9.16 14.09 5.53
CA LEU A 145 -8.66 13.15 4.53
C LEU A 145 -8.56 13.83 3.16
N GLN A 146 -7.36 13.84 2.62
CA GLN A 146 -7.04 14.35 1.29
C GLN A 146 -6.79 13.21 0.30
N LYS A 147 -6.20 12.11 0.76
CA LYS A 147 -5.79 10.96 -0.06
C LYS A 147 -6.39 9.67 0.48
N GLY A 148 -7.17 9.03 -0.36
CA GLY A 148 -7.74 7.70 -0.11
C GLY A 148 -7.14 6.68 -1.07
N TYR A 149 -6.47 5.69 -0.53
CA TYR A 149 -5.89 4.63 -1.32
C TYR A 149 -6.74 3.37 -1.19
N TYR A 150 -6.95 2.69 -2.30
CA TYR A 150 -7.60 1.39 -2.29
C TYR A 150 -6.88 0.42 -3.24
N GLY A 151 -7.08 -0.87 -3.05
CA GLY A 151 -6.43 -1.90 -3.85
C GLY A 151 -6.66 -3.29 -3.28
N ALA A 152 -5.85 -4.26 -3.70
CA ALA A 152 -5.95 -5.69 -3.39
C ALA A 152 -7.24 -6.36 -3.91
N SER A 153 -8.26 -5.63 -4.31
CA SER A 153 -9.46 -6.10 -5.00
C SER A 153 -10.14 -4.96 -5.75
N ILE A 154 -11.10 -5.32 -6.61
CA ILE A 154 -11.86 -4.35 -7.41
C ILE A 154 -12.81 -3.57 -6.51
N MET A 155 -12.77 -2.23 -6.59
CA MET A 155 -13.75 -1.34 -5.97
C MET A 155 -14.95 -1.21 -6.90
N PRO A 156 -16.19 -1.52 -6.44
CA PRO A 156 -17.37 -1.32 -7.24
C PRO A 156 -17.57 0.16 -7.62
N VAL A 157 -17.86 0.43 -8.88
CA VAL A 157 -18.07 1.80 -9.38
C VAL A 157 -19.12 2.59 -8.57
N PRO A 158 -20.26 2.01 -8.17
CA PRO A 158 -21.21 2.73 -7.31
C PRO A 158 -20.61 3.17 -5.96
N VAL A 159 -19.68 2.39 -5.39
CA VAL A 159 -19.00 2.75 -4.14
C VAL A 159 -18.04 3.90 -4.35
N LEU A 160 -17.31 3.94 -5.48
CA LEU A 160 -16.48 5.09 -5.85
C LEU A 160 -17.29 6.36 -5.97
N GLN A 161 -18.46 6.28 -6.63
CA GLN A 161 -19.37 7.41 -6.79
C GLN A 161 -19.91 7.90 -5.44
N GLU A 162 -20.26 6.98 -4.54
CA GLU A 162 -20.74 7.31 -3.19
C GLU A 162 -19.63 7.96 -2.35
N LEU A 163 -18.39 7.44 -2.40
CA LEU A 163 -17.24 8.07 -1.74
C LEU A 163 -17.00 9.48 -2.26
N ALA A 164 -17.00 9.67 -3.58
CA ALA A 164 -16.79 10.98 -4.19
C ALA A 164 -17.90 11.98 -3.83
N ALA A 165 -19.14 11.52 -3.71
CA ALA A 165 -20.26 12.36 -3.29
C ALA A 165 -20.19 12.72 -1.80
N SER A 166 -19.79 11.77 -0.95
CA SER A 166 -19.71 11.95 0.51
C SER A 166 -18.48 12.74 0.94
N LEU A 167 -17.35 12.56 0.24
CA LEU A 167 -16.04 13.13 0.56
C LEU A 167 -15.43 13.79 -0.71
N PRO A 168 -15.99 14.92 -1.17
CA PRO A 168 -15.61 15.51 -2.46
C PRO A 168 -14.17 16.04 -2.53
N ALA A 169 -13.53 16.27 -1.40
CA ALA A 169 -12.11 16.66 -1.34
C ALA A 169 -11.14 15.45 -1.37
N LEU A 170 -11.66 14.23 -1.20
CA LEU A 170 -10.85 13.02 -1.14
C LEU A 170 -10.37 12.62 -2.54
N GLN A 171 -9.06 12.62 -2.73
CA GLN A 171 -8.41 12.12 -3.93
C GLN A 171 -8.21 10.61 -3.82
N LEU A 172 -8.90 9.84 -4.67
CA LEU A 172 -8.83 8.38 -4.67
C LEU A 172 -7.74 7.86 -5.60
N TYR A 173 -6.96 6.89 -5.13
CA TYR A 173 -5.94 6.18 -5.89
C TYR A 173 -6.23 4.69 -5.86
N ASN A 174 -6.31 4.04 -7.03
CA ASN A 174 -6.35 2.58 -7.12
C ASN A 174 -4.93 2.03 -7.25
N CYS A 175 -4.52 1.23 -6.29
CA CYS A 175 -3.19 0.63 -6.22
C CYS A 175 -3.27 -0.85 -6.58
N TYR A 176 -2.64 -1.26 -7.69
CA TYR A 176 -2.58 -2.65 -8.12
C TYR A 176 -1.14 -3.17 -8.11
N GLY A 177 -0.99 -4.41 -7.70
CA GLY A 177 0.28 -5.12 -7.73
C GLY A 177 0.22 -6.46 -7.00
N GLN A 178 1.37 -7.02 -6.75
CA GLN A 178 1.53 -8.34 -6.13
C GLN A 178 2.85 -8.39 -5.35
N SER A 179 2.93 -9.24 -4.34
CA SER A 179 4.10 -9.28 -3.43
C SER A 179 5.43 -9.50 -4.15
N GLU A 180 5.41 -10.22 -5.28
CA GLU A 180 6.57 -10.54 -6.10
C GLU A 180 7.20 -9.33 -6.82
N ILE A 181 6.51 -8.18 -6.84
CA ILE A 181 7.02 -6.91 -7.39
C ILE A 181 7.14 -5.81 -6.32
N ALA A 182 7.19 -6.16 -5.03
CA ALA A 182 7.54 -5.39 -3.85
C ALA A 182 6.60 -4.27 -3.33
N PRO A 183 5.28 -4.20 -3.49
CA PRO A 183 4.36 -4.90 -4.39
C PRO A 183 3.67 -4.03 -5.45
N LEU A 184 3.86 -2.69 -5.50
CA LEU A 184 3.08 -1.78 -6.35
C LEU A 184 3.56 -1.82 -7.81
N ALA A 185 2.65 -2.10 -8.73
CA ALA A 185 2.95 -2.15 -10.15
C ALA A 185 2.28 -1.04 -10.96
N THR A 186 0.99 -0.76 -10.69
CA THR A 186 0.24 0.28 -11.39
C THR A 186 -0.61 1.11 -10.44
N VAL A 187 -0.90 2.34 -10.83
CA VAL A 187 -1.78 3.26 -10.09
C VAL A 187 -2.76 3.93 -11.05
N LEU A 188 -4.06 3.87 -10.73
CA LEU A 188 -5.05 4.78 -11.30
C LEU A 188 -5.09 6.03 -10.43
N ARG A 189 -4.75 7.17 -11.01
CA ARG A 189 -4.68 8.45 -10.32
C ARG A 189 -6.06 9.10 -10.19
N PRO A 190 -6.25 10.04 -9.25
CA PRO A 190 -7.54 10.69 -9.00
C PRO A 190 -8.19 11.26 -10.26
N GLU A 191 -7.42 11.92 -11.11
CA GLU A 191 -7.89 12.58 -12.34
C GLU A 191 -8.42 11.59 -13.40
N GLU A 192 -8.04 10.32 -13.30
CA GLU A 192 -8.44 9.29 -14.27
C GLU A 192 -9.71 8.52 -13.85
N HIS A 193 -10.14 8.65 -12.59
CA HIS A 193 -11.30 7.89 -12.07
C HIS A 193 -12.60 8.20 -12.76
N ALA A 194 -12.83 9.45 -13.19
CA ALA A 194 -14.05 9.86 -13.87
C ALA A 194 -14.26 9.13 -15.21
N GLU A 195 -13.16 8.92 -15.96
CA GLU A 195 -13.22 8.30 -17.28
C GLU A 195 -13.04 6.79 -17.23
N ARG A 196 -12.27 6.29 -16.25
CA ARG A 196 -11.82 4.89 -16.20
C ARG A 196 -11.94 4.26 -14.81
N PRO A 197 -13.09 4.34 -14.14
CA PRO A 197 -13.23 3.95 -12.74
C PRO A 197 -12.92 2.47 -12.45
N ALA A 198 -12.99 1.60 -13.46
CA ALA A 198 -12.69 0.17 -13.33
C ALA A 198 -11.24 -0.20 -13.70
N SER A 199 -10.40 0.78 -14.05
CA SER A 199 -9.03 0.53 -14.47
C SER A 199 -8.12 0.25 -13.27
N ALA A 200 -7.11 -0.60 -13.47
CA ALA A 200 -5.98 -0.76 -12.55
C ALA A 200 -4.92 0.37 -12.69
N GLY A 201 -5.12 1.30 -13.61
CA GLY A 201 -4.24 2.44 -13.82
C GLY A 201 -3.10 2.18 -14.80
N ARG A 202 -2.04 2.97 -14.62
CA ARG A 202 -0.83 2.93 -15.45
C ARG A 202 0.36 2.40 -14.67
N PRO A 203 1.34 1.79 -15.34
CA PRO A 203 2.60 1.43 -14.70
C PRO A 203 3.23 2.62 -13.98
N ILE A 204 3.74 2.37 -12.77
CA ILE A 204 4.46 3.37 -12.00
C ILE A 204 5.90 3.53 -12.50
N PHE A 205 6.62 4.49 -11.96
CA PHE A 205 8.04 4.67 -12.27
C PHE A 205 8.83 3.37 -12.05
N ASN A 206 9.80 3.05 -12.89
CA ASN A 206 10.60 1.82 -12.88
C ASN A 206 9.82 0.52 -13.18
N VAL A 207 8.55 0.57 -13.54
CA VAL A 207 7.77 -0.62 -13.92
C VAL A 207 7.37 -0.56 -15.38
N GLU A 208 7.75 -1.57 -16.13
CA GLU A 208 7.23 -1.86 -17.46
C GLU A 208 6.19 -2.97 -17.35
N THR A 209 5.02 -2.75 -17.92
CA THR A 209 3.91 -3.70 -17.89
C THR A 209 3.47 -4.01 -19.32
N ARG A 210 3.30 -5.30 -19.63
CA ARG A 210 2.75 -5.76 -20.89
C ARG A 210 1.59 -6.72 -20.64
N ILE A 211 0.67 -6.79 -21.60
CA ILE A 211 -0.38 -7.81 -21.66
C ILE A 211 0.00 -8.75 -22.79
N VAL A 212 0.19 -10.01 -22.48
CA VAL A 212 0.76 -10.98 -23.43
C VAL A 212 -0.09 -12.24 -23.56
N ASP A 213 0.07 -12.93 -24.68
CA ASP A 213 -0.46 -14.26 -24.91
C ASP A 213 0.45 -15.36 -24.29
N SER A 214 0.12 -16.63 -24.52
CA SER A 214 0.89 -17.78 -24.02
C SER A 214 2.32 -17.87 -24.59
N ASP A 215 2.58 -17.21 -25.72
CA ASP A 215 3.88 -17.16 -26.39
C ASP A 215 4.67 -15.89 -26.07
N LEU A 216 4.19 -15.10 -25.11
CA LEU A 216 4.74 -13.82 -24.64
C LEU A 216 4.72 -12.70 -25.69
N ASN A 217 3.86 -12.81 -26.70
CA ASN A 217 3.62 -11.72 -27.65
C ASN A 217 2.57 -10.75 -27.07
N ASP A 218 2.69 -9.47 -27.39
CA ASP A 218 1.69 -8.47 -27.00
C ASP A 218 0.34 -8.77 -27.64
N VAL A 219 -0.72 -8.79 -26.83
CA VAL A 219 -2.10 -8.88 -27.32
C VAL A 219 -2.60 -7.51 -27.78
N PRO A 220 -3.47 -7.45 -28.81
CA PRO A 220 -4.12 -6.20 -29.22
C PRO A 220 -4.89 -5.53 -28.09
N ALA A 221 -4.99 -4.21 -28.14
CA ALA A 221 -5.77 -3.45 -27.16
C ALA A 221 -7.25 -3.88 -27.15
N GLY A 222 -7.77 -4.20 -25.97
CA GLY A 222 -9.13 -4.70 -25.76
C GLY A 222 -9.23 -6.23 -25.68
N GLU A 223 -8.16 -6.94 -25.96
CA GLU A 223 -8.09 -8.40 -25.78
C GLU A 223 -7.56 -8.78 -24.39
N MET A 224 -7.96 -9.95 -23.92
CA MET A 224 -7.48 -10.51 -22.65
C MET A 224 -6.13 -11.20 -22.85
N GLY A 225 -5.23 -11.02 -21.86
CA GLY A 225 -3.95 -11.69 -21.80
C GLY A 225 -3.41 -11.76 -20.38
N GLU A 226 -2.23 -12.31 -20.23
CA GLU A 226 -1.49 -12.34 -18.96
C GLU A 226 -0.75 -11.02 -18.74
N ILE A 227 -0.81 -10.51 -17.50
CA ILE A 227 -0.08 -9.31 -17.10
C ILE A 227 1.34 -9.72 -16.70
N VAL A 228 2.33 -9.19 -17.42
CA VAL A 228 3.75 -9.39 -17.10
C VAL A 228 4.43 -8.08 -16.78
N HIS A 229 5.39 -8.14 -15.88
CA HIS A 229 6.14 -6.96 -15.42
C HIS A 229 7.64 -7.15 -15.59
N ARG A 230 8.33 -6.05 -15.89
CA ARG A 230 9.78 -5.91 -15.81
C ARG A 230 10.11 -4.70 -14.95
N SER A 231 10.93 -4.88 -13.90
CA SER A 231 11.23 -3.83 -12.94
C SER A 231 12.44 -4.19 -12.07
N PRO A 232 13.22 -3.21 -11.58
CA PRO A 232 14.20 -3.44 -10.51
C PRO A 232 13.54 -3.79 -9.15
N GLN A 233 12.21 -3.66 -9.03
CA GLN A 233 11.43 -4.00 -7.84
C GLN A 233 11.12 -5.49 -7.73
N LEU A 234 11.41 -6.30 -8.76
CA LEU A 234 11.10 -7.73 -8.74
C LEU A 234 11.90 -8.46 -7.67
N MET A 235 11.28 -9.49 -7.10
CA MET A 235 11.95 -10.47 -6.24
C MET A 235 13.14 -11.14 -6.95
N SER A 236 14.08 -11.62 -6.16
CA SER A 236 15.24 -12.37 -6.64
C SER A 236 14.93 -13.83 -6.87
#